data_5a3e99e5eac2b19c26b4aa3ac73a960c
#
_entry.id   5a3e99e5eac2b19c26b4aa3ac73a960c
#
_cell.length_a   1.000
_cell.length_b   1.000
_cell.length_c   1.000
_cell.angle_alpha   90.00
_cell.angle_beta   90.00
_cell.angle_gamma   90.00
#
_symmetry.space_group_name_H-M   'P 1'
#
loop_
_entity.id
_entity.type
_entity.pdbx_description
1 polymer ?
#
loop_
_entity_poly.entity_id
_entity_poly.type
_entity_poly.pdbx_seq_one_letter_code
_entity_poly.pdbx_strand_id
1 'polypeptide(L)'
;MPAVPFPPAVPSTPVTPTTPASPSSPATPSSPASPSSLTSPASPPRRPIRPDQVTLTLLAADDAPALAELEARNQDQLLVAAPAREEDWCTEVAQRTAIAHALADREMGRSLPLAIRFEEEGVTRLVGRLNLSGITRGAFDSASLGYWVDHAVTGRGVATAAVRSAIAVAFGGLGLHRIQAEVKVGNDASCRVLEHCGFAEYGLAPSYLRLGGEWSDCRLFQLVDSRWRPTGSSMPPATEGTVIGPEVPALQETLDLYGAVGWGAYTDEPATLMRALAGSARVVTARRDGRLLGLARVIGDGATIVYLQDVLVHPDARRSGVGRRLVDAAFAPFADVRQQVLLTDAEPGQRAFYESLGFTEVHDHEPELRSFVRQ
;
A
#
# COMPACT_ATOMS: atom_id res chain seq x y z
N MET A 1 -17.86 -22.52 -29.08
CA MET A 1 -18.82 -23.03 -28.08
C MET A 1 -19.99 -22.08 -27.98
N PRO A 2 -21.24 -22.48 -28.08
CA PRO A 2 -22.38 -21.59 -28.05
C PRO A 2 -22.63 -21.04 -26.61
N ALA A 3 -23.03 -19.82 -26.54
CA ALA A 3 -23.35 -19.09 -25.31
C ALA A 3 -24.56 -19.74 -24.57
N VAL A 4 -24.42 -19.90 -23.26
CA VAL A 4 -25.51 -20.37 -22.38
C VAL A 4 -26.41 -19.18 -22.06
N PRO A 5 -27.73 -19.24 -22.30
CA PRO A 5 -28.65 -18.15 -21.99
C PRO A 5 -28.95 -18.08 -20.47
N PHE A 6 -29.02 -16.85 -19.95
CA PHE A 6 -29.47 -16.56 -18.59
C PHE A 6 -30.97 -16.89 -18.40
N PRO A 7 -31.38 -17.43 -17.25
CA PRO A 7 -32.78 -17.63 -16.95
C PRO A 7 -33.49 -16.29 -16.65
N PRO A 8 -34.80 -16.18 -16.96
CA PRO A 8 -35.55 -14.95 -16.73
C PRO A 8 -35.83 -14.69 -15.24
N ALA A 9 -35.87 -13.41 -14.88
CA ALA A 9 -36.17 -12.95 -13.55
C ALA A 9 -37.60 -13.33 -13.11
N VAL A 10 -37.72 -13.85 -11.88
CA VAL A 10 -39.01 -14.15 -11.24
C VAL A 10 -39.60 -12.85 -10.66
N PRO A 11 -40.89 -12.51 -10.91
CA PRO A 11 -41.50 -11.33 -10.35
C PRO A 11 -41.77 -11.51 -8.86
N SER A 12 -41.32 -10.60 -8.04
CA SER A 12 -41.59 -10.50 -6.61
C SER A 12 -42.99 -9.92 -6.39
N THR A 13 -43.86 -10.69 -5.73
CA THR A 13 -45.15 -10.24 -5.21
C THR A 13 -44.95 -9.42 -3.92
N PRO A 14 -45.71 -8.31 -3.72
CA PRO A 14 -45.60 -7.53 -2.50
C PRO A 14 -46.35 -8.23 -1.34
N VAL A 15 -45.63 -8.40 -0.22
CA VAL A 15 -46.19 -8.89 1.04
C VAL A 15 -46.62 -7.67 1.86
N THR A 16 -47.91 -7.57 2.12
CA THR A 16 -48.50 -6.58 3.03
C THR A 16 -48.16 -6.93 4.49
N PRO A 17 -47.81 -5.98 5.34
CA PRO A 17 -47.58 -6.26 6.76
C PRO A 17 -48.89 -6.33 7.54
N THR A 18 -49.14 -7.47 8.14
CA THR A 18 -50.21 -7.65 9.15
C THR A 18 -49.64 -7.30 10.53
N THR A 19 -50.29 -6.34 11.18
CA THR A 19 -50.01 -5.92 12.57
C THR A 19 -50.54 -6.99 13.54
N PRO A 20 -49.76 -7.49 14.49
CA PRO A 20 -50.35 -8.28 15.60
C PRO A 20 -50.70 -7.39 16.78
N ALA A 21 -51.87 -7.70 17.36
CA ALA A 21 -52.46 -7.06 18.52
C ALA A 21 -51.65 -7.36 19.80
N SER A 22 -51.58 -6.36 20.68
CA SER A 22 -50.96 -6.43 22.00
C SER A 22 -51.75 -7.35 22.97
N PRO A 23 -51.06 -8.19 23.73
CA PRO A 23 -51.68 -8.80 24.92
C PRO A 23 -51.36 -7.99 26.18
N SER A 24 -52.39 -7.90 27.02
CA SER A 24 -52.46 -7.26 28.33
C SER A 24 -51.52 -7.89 29.37
N SER A 25 -50.91 -7.02 30.18
CA SER A 25 -50.02 -7.34 31.31
C SER A 25 -50.77 -8.09 32.46
N PRO A 26 -50.11 -9.05 33.11
CA PRO A 26 -50.45 -9.44 34.47
C PRO A 26 -49.48 -8.86 35.49
N ALA A 27 -49.97 -8.67 36.70
CA ALA A 27 -49.39 -7.98 37.84
C ALA A 27 -48.12 -8.63 38.39
N THR A 28 -47.22 -7.76 38.89
CA THR A 28 -45.98 -8.03 39.61
C THR A 28 -46.19 -8.68 40.99
N PRO A 29 -45.35 -9.66 41.38
CA PRO A 29 -45.03 -9.92 42.77
C PRO A 29 -43.73 -9.25 43.21
N SER A 30 -43.70 -8.71 44.41
CA SER A 30 -42.62 -8.03 45.11
C SER A 30 -41.37 -8.88 45.25
N SER A 31 -40.24 -8.31 44.87
CA SER A 31 -38.87 -8.87 45.05
C SER A 31 -38.36 -8.70 46.48
N PRO A 32 -37.56 -9.66 46.96
CA PRO A 32 -36.74 -9.49 48.15
C PRO A 32 -35.47 -8.70 47.83
N ALA A 33 -34.99 -7.96 48.83
CA ALA A 33 -33.82 -7.09 48.78
C ALA A 33 -32.53 -7.83 48.37
N SER A 34 -31.83 -7.27 47.40
CA SER A 34 -30.48 -7.69 46.93
C SER A 34 -29.40 -7.32 47.95
N PRO A 35 -28.39 -8.17 48.12
CA PRO A 35 -27.24 -7.84 48.97
C PRO A 35 -26.33 -6.84 48.25
N SER A 36 -25.73 -5.96 49.05
CA SER A 36 -24.82 -4.88 48.70
C SER A 36 -23.77 -5.25 47.65
N SER A 37 -23.76 -4.53 46.54
CA SER A 37 -22.72 -4.54 45.52
C SER A 37 -21.39 -4.07 46.14
N LEU A 38 -20.44 -4.95 46.22
CA LEU A 38 -19.03 -4.62 46.41
C LEU A 38 -18.57 -3.85 45.17
N THR A 39 -18.47 -2.53 45.28
CA THR A 39 -17.86 -1.66 44.28
C THR A 39 -16.36 -2.03 44.22
N SER A 40 -15.96 -2.66 43.10
CA SER A 40 -14.55 -2.76 42.74
C SER A 40 -13.93 -1.35 42.72
N PRO A 41 -12.72 -1.16 43.26
CA PRO A 41 -12.07 0.13 43.22
C PRO A 41 -11.89 0.57 41.76
N ALA A 42 -12.41 1.75 41.46
CA ALA A 42 -12.21 2.38 40.16
C ALA A 42 -10.71 2.50 39.90
N SER A 43 -10.23 1.94 38.78
CA SER A 43 -8.86 2.12 38.36
C SER A 43 -8.53 3.61 38.31
N PRO A 44 -7.35 4.05 38.76
CA PRO A 44 -7.00 5.47 38.77
C PRO A 44 -7.08 6.02 37.34
N PRO A 45 -7.47 7.30 37.15
CA PRO A 45 -7.58 7.90 35.84
C PRO A 45 -6.24 7.81 35.13
N ARG A 46 -6.23 7.08 34.00
CA ARG A 46 -5.02 6.90 33.17
C ARG A 46 -4.57 8.27 32.65
N ARG A 47 -3.35 8.69 32.97
CA ARG A 47 -2.80 9.96 32.48
C ARG A 47 -2.84 9.99 30.95
N PRO A 48 -3.34 11.09 30.35
CA PRO A 48 -3.24 11.26 28.90
C PRO A 48 -1.76 11.31 28.50
N ILE A 49 -1.45 10.71 27.36
CA ILE A 49 -0.09 10.67 26.82
C ILE A 49 0.25 12.01 26.14
N ARG A 50 1.54 12.30 26.04
CA ARG A 50 2.06 13.33 25.15
C ARG A 50 2.31 12.69 23.77
N PRO A 51 2.07 13.41 22.66
CA PRO A 51 2.27 12.86 21.30
C PRO A 51 3.70 12.36 21.04
N ASP A 52 4.71 12.99 21.65
CA ASP A 52 6.12 12.62 21.55
C ASP A 52 6.49 11.29 22.21
N GLN A 53 5.62 10.75 23.06
CA GLN A 53 5.79 9.43 23.66
C GLN A 53 5.45 8.26 22.72
N VAL A 54 4.83 8.53 21.57
CA VAL A 54 4.47 7.50 20.58
C VAL A 54 5.29 7.70 19.32
N THR A 55 6.05 6.69 18.95
CA THR A 55 6.87 6.69 17.73
C THR A 55 6.51 5.53 16.82
N LEU A 56 6.57 5.75 15.52
CA LEU A 56 6.47 4.71 14.50
C LEU A 56 7.88 4.38 14.00
N THR A 57 8.23 3.12 14.03
CA THR A 57 9.47 2.62 13.42
C THR A 57 9.13 1.57 12.38
N LEU A 58 10.00 1.36 11.40
CA LEU A 58 9.82 0.22 10.52
C LEU A 58 9.83 -1.06 11.36
N LEU A 59 8.91 -1.97 11.06
CA LEU A 59 8.88 -3.28 11.70
C LEU A 59 10.15 -4.06 11.34
N ALA A 60 10.78 -4.69 12.33
CA ALA A 60 12.03 -5.42 12.16
C ALA A 60 11.89 -6.88 12.60
N ALA A 61 12.75 -7.75 12.09
CA ALA A 61 12.76 -9.18 12.47
C ALA A 61 12.91 -9.40 13.99
N ASP A 62 13.65 -8.51 14.65
CA ASP A 62 13.87 -8.55 16.10
C ASP A 62 12.63 -8.15 16.92
N ASP A 63 11.58 -7.63 16.28
CA ASP A 63 10.30 -7.37 16.93
C ASP A 63 9.44 -8.65 17.10
N ALA A 64 9.81 -9.76 16.46
CA ALA A 64 9.00 -10.98 16.45
C ALA A 64 8.68 -11.54 17.84
N PRO A 65 9.62 -11.65 18.80
CA PRO A 65 9.31 -12.11 20.16
C PRO A 65 8.28 -11.22 20.86
N ALA A 66 8.50 -9.90 20.84
CA ALA A 66 7.60 -8.93 21.47
C ALA A 66 6.22 -8.91 20.82
N LEU A 67 6.16 -9.08 19.48
CA LEU A 67 4.89 -9.20 18.77
C LEU A 67 4.14 -10.49 19.13
N ALA A 68 4.82 -11.62 19.23
CA ALA A 68 4.21 -12.89 19.64
C ALA A 68 3.53 -12.76 21.00
N GLU A 69 4.22 -12.17 21.97
CA GLU A 69 3.66 -11.90 23.30
C GLU A 69 2.46 -10.94 23.25
N LEU A 70 2.55 -9.87 22.45
CA LEU A 70 1.47 -8.91 22.29
C LEU A 70 0.24 -9.54 21.63
N GLU A 71 0.43 -10.33 20.57
CA GLU A 71 -0.65 -11.02 19.87
C GLU A 71 -1.35 -12.02 20.79
N ALA A 72 -0.58 -12.82 21.56
CA ALA A 72 -1.13 -13.76 22.53
C ALA A 72 -1.95 -13.05 23.62
N ARG A 73 -1.45 -11.94 24.15
CA ARG A 73 -2.12 -11.16 25.20
C ARG A 73 -3.39 -10.46 24.73
N ASN A 74 -3.47 -10.13 23.43
CA ASN A 74 -4.59 -9.42 22.83
C ASN A 74 -5.47 -10.32 21.93
N GLN A 75 -5.29 -11.64 22.01
CA GLN A 75 -5.92 -12.59 21.09
C GLN A 75 -7.43 -12.43 21.02
N ASP A 76 -8.12 -12.34 22.15
CA ASP A 76 -9.60 -12.21 22.19
C ASP A 76 -10.09 -10.96 21.45
N GLN A 77 -9.38 -9.84 21.59
CA GLN A 77 -9.72 -8.59 20.92
C GLN A 77 -9.43 -8.66 19.41
N LEU A 78 -8.32 -9.30 19.04
CA LEU A 78 -7.86 -9.39 17.66
C LEU A 78 -8.67 -10.42 16.87
N LEU A 79 -9.13 -11.50 17.47
CA LEU A 79 -9.98 -12.50 16.81
C LEU A 79 -11.27 -11.91 16.23
N VAL A 80 -11.81 -10.86 16.84
CA VAL A 80 -13.08 -10.25 16.41
C VAL A 80 -12.88 -9.20 15.33
N ALA A 81 -11.71 -8.55 15.30
CA ALA A 81 -11.46 -7.33 14.50
C ALA A 81 -10.36 -7.50 13.43
N ALA A 82 -9.68 -8.64 13.41
CA ALA A 82 -8.61 -8.93 12.47
C ALA A 82 -8.98 -10.08 11.52
N PRO A 83 -8.31 -10.24 10.38
CA PRO A 83 -8.44 -11.43 9.54
C PRO A 83 -8.19 -12.70 10.33
N ALA A 84 -8.83 -13.81 9.91
CA ALA A 84 -8.60 -15.11 10.51
C ALA A 84 -7.11 -15.48 10.45
N ARG A 85 -6.59 -16.03 11.55
CA ARG A 85 -5.17 -16.37 11.72
C ARG A 85 -5.05 -17.86 11.99
N GLU A 86 -3.89 -18.41 11.67
CA GLU A 86 -3.55 -19.79 11.99
C GLU A 86 -3.34 -19.96 13.51
N GLU A 87 -3.48 -21.20 14.01
CA GLU A 87 -3.37 -21.50 15.44
C GLU A 87 -2.03 -21.10 16.05
N ASP A 88 -0.95 -21.17 15.27
CA ASP A 88 0.40 -20.85 15.69
C ASP A 88 0.77 -19.37 15.55
N TRP A 89 -0.17 -18.51 15.13
CA TRP A 89 0.07 -17.08 14.85
C TRP A 89 0.76 -16.33 15.99
N CYS A 90 0.47 -16.69 17.23
CA CYS A 90 1.06 -16.06 18.42
C CYS A 90 2.47 -16.60 18.75
N THR A 91 3.12 -17.34 17.86
CA THR A 91 4.49 -17.80 18.04
C THR A 91 5.50 -16.85 17.44
N GLU A 92 6.72 -16.82 17.99
CA GLU A 92 7.82 -16.03 17.44
C GLU A 92 8.11 -16.41 15.97
N VAL A 93 8.05 -17.70 15.64
CA VAL A 93 8.33 -18.19 14.29
C VAL A 93 7.31 -17.63 13.29
N ALA A 94 6.03 -17.71 13.62
CA ALA A 94 4.97 -17.16 12.77
C ALA A 94 5.11 -15.65 12.62
N GLN A 95 5.38 -14.91 13.70
CA GLN A 95 5.60 -13.47 13.63
C GLN A 95 6.84 -13.10 12.81
N ARG A 96 7.94 -13.85 12.93
CA ARG A 96 9.14 -13.64 12.11
C ARG A 96 8.86 -13.82 10.63
N THR A 97 8.11 -14.85 10.27
CA THR A 97 7.68 -15.12 8.89
C THR A 97 6.75 -14.01 8.38
N ALA A 98 5.77 -13.58 9.18
CA ALA A 98 4.86 -12.49 8.81
C ALA A 98 5.59 -11.15 8.61
N ILE A 99 6.59 -10.87 9.44
CA ILE A 99 7.45 -9.69 9.30
C ILE A 99 8.25 -9.77 8.01
N ALA A 100 8.85 -10.92 7.70
CA ALA A 100 9.63 -11.10 6.47
C ALA A 100 8.76 -10.85 5.22
N HIS A 101 7.54 -11.40 5.18
CA HIS A 101 6.60 -11.13 4.09
C HIS A 101 6.22 -9.65 3.99
N ALA A 102 5.93 -9.00 5.13
CA ALA A 102 5.58 -7.58 5.14
C ALA A 102 6.73 -6.67 4.67
N LEU A 103 7.98 -7.03 4.98
CA LEU A 103 9.16 -6.33 4.51
C LEU A 103 9.39 -6.55 3.01
N ALA A 104 9.17 -7.77 2.48
CA ALA A 104 9.20 -8.03 1.05
C ALA A 104 8.13 -7.22 0.30
N ASP A 105 6.91 -7.12 0.83
CA ASP A 105 5.86 -6.25 0.26
C ASP A 105 6.26 -4.77 0.29
N ARG A 106 6.98 -4.34 1.32
CA ARG A 106 7.53 -2.99 1.38
C ARG A 106 8.58 -2.74 0.30
N GLU A 107 9.49 -3.67 0.08
CA GLU A 107 10.51 -3.57 -0.98
C GLU A 107 9.88 -3.44 -2.37
N MET A 108 8.75 -4.13 -2.59
CA MET A 108 7.94 -4.00 -3.80
C MET A 108 7.06 -2.74 -3.82
N GLY A 109 7.15 -1.87 -2.81
CA GLY A 109 6.36 -0.64 -2.73
C GLY A 109 4.87 -0.85 -2.48
N ARG A 110 4.44 -2.05 -2.09
CA ARG A 110 3.01 -2.40 -1.89
C ARG A 110 2.50 -2.11 -0.49
N SER A 111 3.40 -2.03 0.49
CA SER A 111 3.02 -1.77 1.89
C SER A 111 4.11 -1.01 2.64
N LEU A 112 3.73 -0.49 3.83
CA LEU A 112 4.66 0.05 4.81
C LEU A 112 4.28 -0.49 6.20
N PRO A 113 4.94 -1.58 6.66
CA PRO A 113 4.70 -2.16 7.97
C PRO A 113 5.42 -1.38 9.05
N LEU A 114 4.68 -0.91 10.06
CA LEU A 114 5.21 -0.09 11.14
C LEU A 114 4.92 -0.71 12.51
N ALA A 115 5.90 -0.62 13.41
CA ALA A 115 5.78 -0.90 14.82
C ALA A 115 5.34 0.36 15.56
N ILE A 116 4.34 0.25 16.42
CA ILE A 116 3.93 1.33 17.33
C ILE A 116 4.72 1.16 18.62
N ARG A 117 5.59 2.11 18.92
CA ARG A 117 6.39 2.14 20.14
C ARG A 117 5.87 3.21 21.08
N PHE A 118 5.82 2.89 22.35
CA PHE A 118 5.36 3.80 23.40
C PHE A 118 6.40 3.91 24.50
N GLU A 119 6.76 5.15 24.80
CA GLU A 119 7.69 5.46 25.88
C GLU A 119 6.91 5.81 27.16
N GLU A 120 7.20 5.11 28.22
CA GLU A 120 6.65 5.33 29.55
C GLU A 120 7.76 5.17 30.59
N GLU A 121 7.94 6.19 31.44
CA GLU A 121 8.96 6.22 32.48
C GLU A 121 10.40 5.95 31.99
N GLY A 122 10.73 6.45 30.78
CA GLY A 122 12.05 6.26 30.16
C GLY A 122 12.26 4.90 29.51
N VAL A 123 11.24 4.04 29.46
CA VAL A 123 11.29 2.73 28.79
C VAL A 123 10.42 2.76 27.54
N THR A 124 11.04 2.51 26.40
CA THR A 124 10.32 2.38 25.12
C THR A 124 10.01 0.90 24.87
N ARG A 125 8.74 0.58 24.61
CA ARG A 125 8.30 -0.78 24.30
C ARG A 125 7.38 -0.80 23.09
N LEU A 126 7.36 -1.94 22.40
CA LEU A 126 6.38 -2.23 21.34
C LEU A 126 5.00 -2.40 21.98
N VAL A 127 3.99 -1.70 21.43
CA VAL A 127 2.62 -1.73 21.96
C VAL A 127 1.56 -1.95 20.88
N GLY A 128 1.96 -2.23 19.63
CA GLY A 128 1.03 -2.49 18.54
C GLY A 128 1.68 -2.44 17.17
N ARG A 129 0.86 -2.59 16.15
CA ARG A 129 1.25 -2.49 14.74
C ARG A 129 0.37 -1.49 14.00
N LEU A 130 0.96 -0.90 12.97
CA LEU A 130 0.25 -0.10 11.99
C LEU A 130 0.78 -0.48 10.60
N ASN A 131 -0.09 -0.59 9.62
CA ASN A 131 0.31 -0.89 8.26
C ASN A 131 -0.41 0.05 7.28
N LEU A 132 0.34 0.59 6.33
CA LEU A 132 -0.22 1.14 5.11
C LEU A 132 -0.09 0.06 4.04
N SER A 133 -1.20 -0.53 3.62
CA SER A 133 -1.25 -1.66 2.67
C SER A 133 -1.95 -1.27 1.38
N GLY A 134 -1.78 -2.07 0.33
CA GLY A 134 -2.39 -1.81 -0.96
C GLY A 134 -1.98 -0.44 -1.51
N ILE A 135 -0.72 -0.06 -1.35
CA ILE A 135 -0.20 1.21 -1.87
C ILE A 135 -0.30 1.17 -3.39
N THR A 136 -1.27 1.90 -3.91
CA THR A 136 -1.53 2.02 -5.35
C THR A 136 -1.14 3.41 -5.79
N ARG A 137 -0.40 3.49 -6.90
CA ARG A 137 0.07 4.75 -7.50
C ARG A 137 -0.78 5.15 -8.70
N GLY A 138 -0.43 6.28 -9.31
CA GLY A 138 -1.10 6.79 -10.49
C GLY A 138 -2.40 7.51 -10.17
N ALA A 139 -3.46 7.22 -10.90
CA ALA A 139 -4.75 7.93 -10.76
C ALA A 139 -5.41 7.73 -9.38
N PHE A 140 -5.10 6.63 -8.68
CA PHE A 140 -5.67 6.35 -7.36
C PHE A 140 -4.82 6.92 -6.22
N ASP A 141 -3.50 6.80 -6.28
CA ASP A 141 -2.47 7.32 -5.35
C ASP A 141 -2.89 7.23 -3.87
N SER A 142 -3.21 6.03 -3.43
CA SER A 142 -3.89 5.72 -2.17
C SER A 142 -3.30 4.51 -1.47
N ALA A 143 -3.60 4.37 -0.17
CA ALA A 143 -3.33 3.17 0.62
C ALA A 143 -4.44 2.95 1.65
N SER A 144 -4.60 1.70 2.10
CA SER A 144 -5.43 1.34 3.25
C SER A 144 -4.62 1.34 4.54
N LEU A 145 -5.17 1.95 5.58
CA LEU A 145 -4.60 2.04 6.91
C LEU A 145 -5.23 0.98 7.82
N GLY A 146 -4.42 0.04 8.29
CA GLY A 146 -4.78 -0.90 9.35
C GLY A 146 -3.92 -0.71 10.59
N TYR A 147 -4.49 -0.79 11.80
CA TYR A 147 -3.74 -0.67 13.03
C TYR A 147 -4.43 -1.38 14.20
N TRP A 148 -3.64 -1.74 15.19
CA TRP A 148 -4.12 -2.13 16.50
C TRP A 148 -3.10 -1.78 17.59
N VAL A 149 -3.56 -1.60 18.82
CA VAL A 149 -2.73 -1.35 20.00
C VAL A 149 -3.10 -2.28 21.13
N ASP A 150 -2.11 -2.59 21.97
CA ASP A 150 -2.26 -3.36 23.18
C ASP A 150 -3.39 -2.82 24.07
N HIS A 151 -4.26 -3.71 24.56
CA HIS A 151 -5.35 -3.34 25.45
C HIS A 151 -4.86 -2.59 26.70
N ALA A 152 -3.63 -2.86 27.15
CA ALA A 152 -3.03 -2.19 28.29
C ALA A 152 -2.85 -0.66 28.09
N VAL A 153 -2.77 -0.20 26.85
CA VAL A 153 -2.59 1.21 26.51
C VAL A 153 -3.81 1.83 25.81
N THR A 154 -4.91 1.09 25.66
CA THR A 154 -6.15 1.61 25.09
C THR A 154 -6.75 2.74 25.94
N GLY A 155 -7.48 3.65 25.31
CA GLY A 155 -8.11 4.81 25.96
C GLY A 155 -7.14 5.90 26.41
N ARG A 156 -5.84 5.77 26.12
CA ARG A 156 -4.79 6.75 26.46
C ARG A 156 -4.42 7.68 25.33
N GLY A 157 -4.92 7.46 24.12
CA GLY A 157 -4.60 8.25 22.93
C GLY A 157 -3.46 7.71 22.08
N VAL A 158 -2.87 6.53 22.43
CA VAL A 158 -1.74 5.92 21.71
C VAL A 158 -2.09 5.66 20.24
N ALA A 159 -3.25 5.06 19.97
CA ALA A 159 -3.71 4.82 18.59
C ALA A 159 -3.88 6.12 17.79
N THR A 160 -4.46 7.15 18.40
CA THR A 160 -4.64 8.46 17.77
C THR A 160 -3.28 9.11 17.42
N ALA A 161 -2.30 9.03 18.33
CA ALA A 161 -0.96 9.56 18.07
C ALA A 161 -0.27 8.76 16.94
N ALA A 162 -0.36 7.42 16.96
CA ALA A 162 0.19 6.57 15.91
C ALA A 162 -0.43 6.86 14.54
N VAL A 163 -1.75 6.97 14.45
CA VAL A 163 -2.46 7.29 13.19
C VAL A 163 -2.06 8.67 12.67
N ARG A 164 -1.92 9.69 13.53
CA ARG A 164 -1.43 11.03 13.11
C ARG A 164 -0.01 10.97 12.54
N SER A 165 0.88 10.20 13.16
CA SER A 165 2.23 9.99 12.63
C SER A 165 2.20 9.25 11.28
N ALA A 166 1.34 8.24 11.13
CA ALA A 166 1.16 7.54 9.88
C ALA A 166 0.61 8.43 8.75
N ILE A 167 -0.30 9.36 9.05
CA ILE A 167 -0.80 10.37 8.11
C ILE A 167 0.36 11.24 7.59
N ALA A 168 1.23 11.70 8.49
CA ALA A 168 2.41 12.48 8.10
C ALA A 168 3.36 11.69 7.19
N VAL A 169 3.59 10.41 7.48
CA VAL A 169 4.38 9.51 6.64
C VAL A 169 3.71 9.28 5.29
N ALA A 170 2.40 9.02 5.27
CA ALA A 170 1.67 8.72 4.04
C ALA A 170 1.63 9.92 3.08
N PHE A 171 1.31 11.11 3.58
CA PHE A 171 1.21 12.31 2.74
C PHE A 171 2.57 12.97 2.50
N GLY A 172 3.40 13.13 3.54
CA GLY A 172 4.70 13.77 3.43
C GLY A 172 5.79 12.85 2.89
N GLY A 173 5.89 11.63 3.42
CA GLY A 173 6.95 10.68 3.05
C GLY A 173 6.64 9.90 1.78
N LEU A 174 5.45 9.33 1.68
CA LEU A 174 5.04 8.54 0.52
C LEU A 174 4.38 9.39 -0.58
N GLY A 175 3.97 10.64 -0.30
CA GLY A 175 3.31 11.53 -1.25
C GLY A 175 1.96 11.02 -1.73
N LEU A 176 1.25 10.24 -0.92
CA LEU A 176 -0.08 9.75 -1.26
C LEU A 176 -1.09 10.90 -1.29
N HIS A 177 -2.10 10.77 -2.16
CA HIS A 177 -3.24 11.68 -2.20
C HIS A 177 -4.30 11.32 -1.16
N ARG A 178 -4.45 10.02 -0.86
CA ARG A 178 -5.57 9.49 -0.08
C ARG A 178 -5.12 8.35 0.84
N ILE A 179 -5.72 8.28 2.02
CA ILE A 179 -5.64 7.14 2.93
C ILE A 179 -7.07 6.67 3.20
N GLN A 180 -7.30 5.38 3.12
CA GLN A 180 -8.57 4.73 3.47
C GLN A 180 -8.41 3.90 4.73
N ALA A 181 -9.52 3.66 5.41
CA ALA A 181 -9.58 2.71 6.52
C ALA A 181 -10.95 2.06 6.56
N GLU A 182 -10.98 0.76 6.73
CA GLU A 182 -12.17 -0.06 6.80
C GLU A 182 -12.35 -0.53 8.24
N VAL A 183 -13.50 -0.18 8.82
CA VAL A 183 -13.80 -0.46 10.23
C VAL A 183 -15.03 -1.36 10.33
N LYS A 184 -14.87 -2.55 10.92
CA LYS A 184 -16.00 -3.44 11.20
C LYS A 184 -17.11 -2.68 11.93
N VAL A 185 -18.36 -2.86 11.49
CA VAL A 185 -19.53 -2.30 12.19
C VAL A 185 -19.53 -2.75 13.65
N GLY A 186 -19.73 -1.80 14.56
CA GLY A 186 -19.65 -2.01 16.00
C GLY A 186 -18.27 -1.73 16.64
N ASN A 187 -17.21 -1.48 15.85
CA ASN A 187 -15.93 -1.04 16.39
C ASN A 187 -15.86 0.49 16.54
N ASP A 188 -16.68 1.03 17.42
CA ASP A 188 -16.79 2.48 17.65
C ASP A 188 -15.47 3.09 18.18
N ALA A 189 -14.62 2.29 18.81
CA ALA A 189 -13.31 2.75 19.27
C ALA A 189 -12.41 3.17 18.10
N SER A 190 -12.35 2.35 17.06
CA SER A 190 -11.59 2.67 15.84
C SER A 190 -12.22 3.84 15.09
N CYS A 191 -13.55 3.90 14.99
CA CYS A 191 -14.24 5.03 14.37
C CYS A 191 -13.83 6.36 15.03
N ARG A 192 -13.89 6.44 16.36
CA ARG A 192 -13.47 7.65 17.11
C ARG A 192 -12.01 8.03 16.89
N VAL A 193 -11.11 7.06 16.77
CA VAL A 193 -9.69 7.35 16.47
C VAL A 193 -9.56 7.99 15.09
N LEU A 194 -10.23 7.44 14.08
CA LEU A 194 -10.20 7.95 12.71
C LEU A 194 -10.81 9.34 12.62
N GLU A 195 -11.97 9.56 13.21
CA GLU A 195 -12.65 10.87 13.28
C GLU A 195 -11.78 11.94 13.96
N HIS A 196 -11.12 11.62 15.09
CA HIS A 196 -10.18 12.52 15.76
C HIS A 196 -8.91 12.80 14.95
N CYS A 197 -8.60 11.96 13.98
CA CYS A 197 -7.50 12.15 13.03
C CYS A 197 -7.93 12.84 11.73
N GLY A 198 -9.22 13.22 11.59
CA GLY A 198 -9.75 13.98 10.46
C GLY A 198 -10.26 13.11 9.31
N PHE A 199 -10.36 11.80 9.50
CA PHE A 199 -11.01 10.94 8.50
C PHE A 199 -12.51 11.22 8.44
N ALA A 200 -13.05 11.23 7.24
CA ALA A 200 -14.49 11.28 6.99
C ALA A 200 -15.00 9.89 6.62
N GLU A 201 -16.13 9.50 7.22
CA GLU A 201 -16.88 8.34 6.75
C GLU A 201 -17.53 8.68 5.40
N TYR A 202 -17.41 7.78 4.42
CA TYR A 202 -17.95 8.00 3.09
C TYR A 202 -18.87 6.87 2.60
N GLY A 203 -19.03 5.80 3.37
CA GLY A 203 -19.90 4.72 3.00
C GLY A 203 -19.94 3.56 3.97
N LEU A 204 -20.87 2.64 3.70
CA LEU A 204 -21.01 1.33 4.32
C LEU A 204 -20.89 0.27 3.23
N ALA A 205 -20.02 -0.70 3.44
CA ALA A 205 -19.82 -1.83 2.54
C ALA A 205 -20.27 -3.13 3.21
N PRO A 206 -21.37 -3.75 2.76
CA PRO A 206 -21.81 -5.03 3.28
C PRO A 206 -20.87 -6.17 2.89
N SER A 207 -20.65 -7.12 3.80
CA SER A 207 -19.82 -8.33 3.59
C SER A 207 -18.47 -8.02 2.96
N TYR A 208 -17.78 -6.99 3.47
CA TYR A 208 -16.61 -6.39 2.82
C TYR A 208 -15.30 -7.07 3.19
N LEU A 209 -15.08 -7.33 4.49
CA LEU A 209 -13.87 -7.98 4.97
C LEU A 209 -14.20 -9.28 5.71
N ARG A 210 -13.35 -10.28 5.52
CA ARG A 210 -13.42 -11.51 6.29
C ARG A 210 -12.65 -11.37 7.59
N LEU A 211 -13.36 -11.03 8.67
CA LEU A 211 -12.80 -10.79 10.00
C LEU A 211 -13.29 -11.87 10.96
N GLY A 212 -12.39 -12.44 11.77
CA GLY A 212 -12.73 -13.55 12.65
C GLY A 212 -13.26 -14.80 11.94
N GLY A 213 -12.94 -14.95 10.65
CA GLY A 213 -13.43 -16.07 9.84
C GLY A 213 -14.76 -15.81 9.11
N GLU A 214 -15.46 -14.72 9.40
CA GLU A 214 -16.76 -14.37 8.83
C GLU A 214 -16.72 -13.08 8.02
N TRP A 215 -17.54 -13.00 6.96
CA TRP A 215 -17.70 -11.77 6.20
C TRP A 215 -18.43 -10.73 7.03
N SER A 216 -17.82 -9.58 7.18
CA SER A 216 -18.31 -8.50 8.06
C SER A 216 -18.59 -7.24 7.25
N ASP A 217 -19.65 -6.53 7.63
CA ASP A 217 -19.94 -5.20 7.13
C ASP A 217 -18.92 -4.21 7.68
N CYS A 218 -18.47 -3.29 6.85
CA CYS A 218 -17.48 -2.28 7.22
C CYS A 218 -17.97 -0.87 6.91
N ARG A 219 -17.74 0.03 7.86
CA ARG A 219 -17.79 1.47 7.65
C ARG A 219 -16.50 1.88 6.94
N LEU A 220 -16.64 2.67 5.89
CA LEU A 220 -15.53 3.11 5.04
C LEU A 220 -15.14 4.54 5.39
N PHE A 221 -13.89 4.72 5.79
CA PHE A 221 -13.32 6.02 6.13
C PHE A 221 -12.24 6.42 5.13
N GLN A 222 -12.11 7.72 4.91
CA GLN A 222 -11.05 8.29 4.08
C GLN A 222 -10.50 9.57 4.66
N LEU A 223 -9.23 9.82 4.40
CA LEU A 223 -8.59 11.11 4.56
C LEU A 223 -7.91 11.48 3.24
N VAL A 224 -8.22 12.68 2.73
CA VAL A 224 -7.64 13.20 1.48
C VAL A 224 -6.73 14.38 1.85
N ASP A 225 -5.52 14.40 1.32
CA ASP A 225 -4.66 15.58 1.47
C ASP A 225 -5.19 16.70 0.59
N SER A 226 -5.86 17.67 1.19
CA SER A 226 -6.38 18.85 0.46
C SER A 226 -5.28 19.73 -0.15
N ARG A 227 -4.04 19.59 0.32
CA ARG A 227 -2.86 20.27 -0.22
C ARG A 227 -2.18 19.45 -1.31
N TRP A 228 -2.59 18.18 -1.47
CA TRP A 228 -2.06 17.33 -2.51
C TRP A 228 -2.27 18.00 -3.86
N ARG A 229 -1.21 18.12 -4.58
CA ARG A 229 -1.25 18.51 -5.99
C ARG A 229 -0.77 17.30 -6.76
N PRO A 230 -1.46 16.90 -7.84
CA PRO A 230 -0.88 15.93 -8.74
C PRO A 230 0.53 16.42 -9.03
N THR A 231 1.51 15.58 -8.77
CA THR A 231 2.89 15.84 -9.14
C THR A 231 3.00 15.93 -10.67
N GLY A 232 2.13 16.70 -11.29
CA GLY A 232 1.93 16.93 -12.72
C GLY A 232 1.22 18.24 -13.03
N SER A 233 0.73 19.03 -12.06
CA SER A 233 0.09 20.32 -12.35
C SER A 233 0.83 21.56 -11.81
N SER A 234 1.94 21.40 -11.14
CA SER A 234 3.04 22.34 -11.11
C SER A 234 4.28 21.48 -11.15
N MET A 235 4.81 21.21 -12.35
CA MET A 235 6.23 21.00 -12.43
C MET A 235 6.85 22.14 -11.62
N PRO A 236 7.56 21.85 -10.47
CA PRO A 236 8.76 22.63 -10.30
C PRO A 236 9.49 22.46 -11.62
N PRO A 237 10.28 23.40 -12.09
CA PRO A 237 11.11 23.20 -13.27
C PRO A 237 12.13 22.11 -12.97
N ALA A 238 11.65 20.86 -12.83
CA ALA A 238 12.43 19.68 -12.49
C ALA A 238 13.21 19.16 -13.69
N THR A 239 13.03 19.85 -14.82
CA THR A 239 13.87 19.72 -16.00
C THR A 239 14.97 20.76 -16.06
N GLU A 240 14.89 21.87 -15.31
CA GLU A 240 16.05 22.75 -15.16
C GLU A 240 17.18 21.98 -14.49
N GLY A 241 18.27 21.81 -15.21
CA GLY A 241 19.47 21.11 -14.77
C GLY A 241 19.50 19.59 -15.01
N THR A 242 18.41 18.95 -15.49
CA THR A 242 18.51 17.51 -15.86
C THR A 242 18.95 17.36 -17.31
N VAL A 243 20.17 16.85 -17.50
CA VAL A 243 20.75 16.54 -18.80
C VAL A 243 20.43 15.10 -19.18
N ILE A 244 19.93 14.90 -20.41
CA ILE A 244 19.75 13.55 -20.98
C ILE A 244 20.68 13.41 -22.18
N GLY A 245 21.43 12.33 -22.19
CA GLY A 245 22.39 12.07 -23.28
C GLY A 245 22.81 10.61 -23.38
N PRO A 246 23.44 10.24 -24.52
CA PRO A 246 23.96 8.91 -24.72
C PRO A 246 25.19 8.68 -23.82
N GLU A 247 25.09 7.67 -22.97
CA GLU A 247 26.16 7.33 -22.02
C GLU A 247 25.94 5.93 -21.47
N VAL A 248 27.05 5.18 -21.27
CA VAL A 248 27.09 3.98 -20.43
C VAL A 248 27.66 4.41 -19.08
N PRO A 249 26.86 4.43 -18.00
CA PRO A 249 27.32 4.93 -16.71
C PRO A 249 28.37 4.01 -16.08
N ALA A 250 29.12 4.52 -15.09
CA ALA A 250 30.09 3.74 -14.35
C ALA A 250 29.39 2.62 -13.54
N LEU A 251 30.17 1.55 -13.24
CA LEU A 251 29.64 0.35 -12.57
C LEU A 251 28.87 0.69 -11.29
N GLN A 252 29.46 1.47 -10.40
CA GLN A 252 28.83 1.74 -9.10
C GLN A 252 27.53 2.54 -9.24
N GLU A 253 27.50 3.56 -10.09
CA GLU A 253 26.29 4.34 -10.37
C GLU A 253 25.18 3.49 -10.99
N THR A 254 25.57 2.53 -11.84
CA THR A 254 24.63 1.56 -12.44
C THR A 254 24.01 0.68 -11.36
N LEU A 255 24.84 0.09 -10.50
CA LEU A 255 24.36 -0.76 -9.40
C LEU A 255 23.47 0.00 -8.43
N ASP A 256 23.84 1.24 -8.09
CA ASP A 256 23.05 2.10 -7.21
C ASP A 256 21.67 2.40 -7.82
N LEU A 257 21.61 2.69 -9.13
CA LEU A 257 20.34 2.96 -9.81
C LEU A 257 19.46 1.71 -9.91
N TYR A 258 20.01 0.56 -10.34
CA TYR A 258 19.28 -0.70 -10.44
C TYR A 258 18.80 -1.17 -9.06
N GLY A 259 19.64 -1.02 -8.01
CA GLY A 259 19.24 -1.29 -6.63
C GLY A 259 18.14 -0.36 -6.13
N ALA A 260 18.22 0.95 -6.43
CA ALA A 260 17.21 1.93 -6.01
C ALA A 260 15.81 1.68 -6.63
N VAL A 261 15.74 1.02 -7.77
CA VAL A 261 14.47 0.64 -8.41
C VAL A 261 14.02 -0.78 -8.08
N GLY A 262 14.80 -1.54 -7.30
CA GLY A 262 14.45 -2.89 -6.83
C GLY A 262 14.79 -4.01 -7.83
N TRP A 263 15.66 -3.78 -8.80
CA TRP A 263 16.03 -4.77 -9.81
C TRP A 263 17.30 -5.55 -9.40
N GLY A 264 17.21 -6.23 -8.23
CA GLY A 264 18.32 -6.97 -7.62
C GLY A 264 18.92 -8.06 -8.50
N ALA A 265 18.10 -8.79 -9.26
CA ALA A 265 18.58 -9.84 -10.17
C ALA A 265 19.63 -9.36 -11.18
N TYR A 266 19.62 -8.07 -11.53
CA TYR A 266 20.64 -7.48 -12.41
C TYR A 266 21.91 -7.08 -11.66
N THR A 267 21.81 -6.78 -10.36
CA THR A 267 22.96 -6.37 -9.54
C THR A 267 23.74 -7.54 -8.99
N ASP A 268 23.16 -8.75 -8.99
CA ASP A 268 23.84 -9.96 -8.52
C ASP A 268 24.98 -10.41 -9.44
N GLU A 269 24.91 -10.01 -10.73
CA GLU A 269 25.96 -10.28 -11.72
C GLU A 269 26.47 -8.98 -12.40
N PRO A 270 27.22 -8.14 -11.69
CA PRO A 270 27.63 -6.81 -12.19
C PRO A 270 28.36 -6.83 -13.53
N ALA A 271 29.21 -7.83 -13.75
CA ALA A 271 29.96 -7.97 -15.01
C ALA A 271 29.04 -8.27 -16.20
N THR A 272 27.98 -9.05 -15.98
CA THR A 272 26.98 -9.38 -17.00
C THR A 272 26.14 -8.14 -17.33
N LEU A 273 25.72 -7.38 -16.32
CA LEU A 273 24.99 -6.12 -16.50
C LEU A 273 25.81 -5.11 -17.32
N MET A 274 27.08 -4.89 -16.97
CA MET A 274 27.93 -3.95 -17.71
C MET A 274 28.18 -4.38 -19.15
N ARG A 275 28.37 -5.69 -19.41
CA ARG A 275 28.48 -6.20 -20.79
C ARG A 275 27.16 -5.98 -21.57
N ALA A 276 26.03 -6.15 -20.93
CA ALA A 276 24.72 -5.93 -21.56
C ALA A 276 24.53 -4.46 -21.93
N LEU A 277 24.89 -3.53 -21.04
CA LEU A 277 24.88 -2.10 -21.33
C LEU A 277 25.81 -1.74 -22.49
N ALA A 278 27.05 -2.21 -22.44
CA ALA A 278 28.05 -1.93 -23.50
C ALA A 278 27.67 -2.53 -24.85
N GLY A 279 26.95 -3.67 -24.87
CA GLY A 279 26.47 -4.32 -26.09
C GLY A 279 25.11 -3.81 -26.60
N SER A 280 24.52 -2.82 -25.96
CA SER A 280 23.24 -2.25 -26.36
C SER A 280 23.38 -1.35 -27.60
N ALA A 281 22.37 -1.34 -28.47
CA ALA A 281 22.32 -0.44 -29.61
C ALA A 281 22.35 1.04 -29.17
N ARG A 282 21.75 1.31 -28.01
CA ARG A 282 21.82 2.63 -27.37
C ARG A 282 21.54 2.53 -25.87
N VAL A 283 22.32 3.30 -25.10
CA VAL A 283 22.06 3.61 -23.70
C VAL A 283 21.99 5.12 -23.57
N VAL A 284 20.98 5.61 -22.87
CA VAL A 284 20.82 7.03 -22.52
C VAL A 284 20.65 7.16 -21.01
N THR A 285 21.22 8.20 -20.45
CA THR A 285 21.15 8.51 -19.02
C THR A 285 20.49 9.85 -18.79
N ALA A 286 19.88 10.01 -17.62
CA ALA A 286 19.41 11.27 -17.09
C ALA A 286 20.27 11.63 -15.87
N ARG A 287 20.94 12.80 -15.92
CA ARG A 287 21.79 13.30 -14.84
C ARG A 287 21.34 14.67 -14.35
N ARG A 288 21.43 14.89 -13.04
CA ARG A 288 21.27 16.22 -12.42
C ARG A 288 22.40 16.42 -11.43
N ASP A 289 23.12 17.53 -11.55
CA ASP A 289 24.30 17.84 -10.70
C ASP A 289 25.30 16.69 -10.64
N GLY A 290 25.52 16.02 -11.78
CA GLY A 290 26.39 14.85 -11.91
C GLY A 290 25.78 13.53 -11.44
N ARG A 291 24.72 13.52 -10.63
CA ARG A 291 24.07 12.30 -10.12
C ARG A 291 23.24 11.63 -11.21
N LEU A 292 23.38 10.30 -11.35
CA LEU A 292 22.54 9.47 -12.23
C LEU A 292 21.13 9.34 -11.64
N LEU A 293 20.14 9.80 -12.39
CA LEU A 293 18.73 9.76 -11.97
C LEU A 293 17.86 8.81 -12.80
N GLY A 294 18.37 8.34 -13.92
CA GLY A 294 17.65 7.38 -14.74
C GLY A 294 18.47 6.90 -15.93
N LEU A 295 17.99 5.82 -16.52
CA LEU A 295 18.61 5.15 -17.66
C LEU A 295 17.53 4.54 -18.53
N ALA A 296 17.70 4.60 -19.86
CA ALA A 296 16.97 3.77 -20.79
C ALA A 296 17.94 3.07 -21.74
N ARG A 297 17.62 1.83 -22.10
CA ARG A 297 18.46 0.96 -22.91
C ARG A 297 17.67 0.33 -24.04
N VAL A 298 18.18 0.43 -25.26
CA VAL A 298 17.62 -0.17 -26.47
C VAL A 298 18.59 -1.19 -27.05
N ILE A 299 18.08 -2.35 -27.41
CA ILE A 299 18.78 -3.40 -28.16
C ILE A 299 18.12 -3.58 -29.52
N GLY A 300 18.82 -4.12 -30.51
CA GLY A 300 18.27 -4.38 -31.83
C GLY A 300 19.31 -4.25 -32.94
N ASP A 301 18.85 -4.44 -34.18
CA ASP A 301 19.70 -4.33 -35.36
C ASP A 301 19.82 -2.88 -35.89
N GLY A 302 19.04 -1.96 -35.34
CA GLY A 302 19.02 -0.56 -35.71
C GLY A 302 18.44 -0.24 -37.09
N ALA A 303 17.89 -1.24 -37.79
CA ALA A 303 17.37 -1.14 -39.15
C ALA A 303 15.92 -1.60 -39.27
N THR A 304 15.60 -2.77 -38.73
CA THR A 304 14.27 -3.37 -38.89
C THR A 304 13.49 -3.45 -37.57
N ILE A 305 14.21 -3.64 -36.44
CA ILE A 305 13.63 -3.75 -35.10
C ILE A 305 14.56 -3.19 -34.04
N VAL A 306 13.96 -2.49 -33.10
CA VAL A 306 14.58 -2.11 -31.83
C VAL A 306 13.66 -2.45 -30.67
N TYR A 307 14.25 -2.91 -29.59
CA TYR A 307 13.57 -3.35 -28.38
C TYR A 307 14.02 -2.50 -27.19
N LEU A 308 13.08 -1.83 -26.53
CA LEU A 308 13.31 -1.09 -25.29
C LEU A 308 13.40 -2.10 -24.14
N GLN A 309 14.62 -2.34 -23.67
CA GLN A 309 14.88 -3.39 -22.68
C GLN A 309 14.71 -2.87 -21.25
N ASP A 310 15.29 -1.72 -20.95
CA ASP A 310 15.25 -1.15 -19.61
C ASP A 310 14.81 0.32 -19.66
N VAL A 311 13.93 0.72 -18.72
CA VAL A 311 13.65 2.12 -18.40
C VAL A 311 13.62 2.25 -16.88
N LEU A 312 14.65 2.89 -16.34
CA LEU A 312 14.85 3.07 -14.92
C LEU A 312 14.78 4.55 -14.58
N VAL A 313 14.00 4.90 -13.57
CA VAL A 313 13.96 6.25 -13.01
C VAL A 313 14.10 6.13 -11.50
N HIS A 314 15.17 6.74 -10.97
CA HIS A 314 15.41 6.80 -9.53
C HIS A 314 14.15 7.31 -8.80
N PRO A 315 13.79 6.76 -7.64
CA PRO A 315 12.59 7.17 -6.90
C PRO A 315 12.47 8.70 -6.73
N ASP A 316 13.59 9.39 -6.48
CA ASP A 316 13.63 10.86 -6.30
C ASP A 316 13.34 11.65 -7.60
N ALA A 317 13.36 10.99 -8.75
CA ALA A 317 13.12 11.61 -10.06
C ALA A 317 11.85 11.08 -10.74
N ARG A 318 11.09 10.20 -10.09
CA ARG A 318 9.82 9.70 -10.62
C ARG A 318 8.81 10.85 -10.79
N ARG A 319 7.94 10.70 -11.79
CA ARG A 319 6.88 11.67 -12.11
C ARG A 319 7.36 13.09 -12.46
N SER A 320 8.66 13.26 -12.73
CA SER A 320 9.25 14.51 -13.20
C SER A 320 9.37 14.62 -14.73
N GLY A 321 8.77 13.67 -15.48
CA GLY A 321 8.91 13.62 -16.94
C GLY A 321 10.22 13.00 -17.44
N VAL A 322 11.15 12.62 -16.53
CA VAL A 322 12.44 12.02 -16.90
C VAL A 322 12.24 10.73 -17.68
N GLY A 323 11.30 9.85 -17.28
CA GLY A 323 11.04 8.59 -17.99
C GLY A 323 10.65 8.81 -19.45
N ARG A 324 9.73 9.73 -19.73
CA ARG A 324 9.34 10.10 -21.12
C ARG A 324 10.55 10.56 -21.92
N ARG A 325 11.31 11.53 -21.39
CA ARG A 325 12.49 12.06 -22.05
C ARG A 325 13.57 11.02 -22.30
N LEU A 326 13.73 10.04 -21.40
CA LEU A 326 14.65 8.92 -21.60
C LEU A 326 14.20 8.02 -22.75
N VAL A 327 12.92 7.66 -22.82
CA VAL A 327 12.36 6.84 -23.90
C VAL A 327 12.46 7.58 -25.25
N ASP A 328 12.07 8.86 -25.30
CA ASP A 328 12.20 9.69 -26.51
C ASP A 328 13.65 9.76 -26.97
N ALA A 329 14.60 10.00 -26.07
CA ALA A 329 16.03 10.06 -26.40
C ALA A 329 16.62 8.71 -26.81
N ALA A 330 16.15 7.61 -26.21
CA ALA A 330 16.58 6.27 -26.56
C ALA A 330 16.13 5.88 -27.97
N PHE A 331 14.93 6.22 -28.37
CA PHE A 331 14.39 5.92 -29.71
C PHE A 331 14.74 6.96 -30.78
N ALA A 332 15.21 8.15 -30.42
CA ALA A 332 15.46 9.23 -31.38
C ALA A 332 16.28 8.83 -32.63
N PRO A 333 17.36 7.99 -32.53
CA PRO A 333 18.08 7.55 -33.73
C PRO A 333 17.38 6.46 -34.54
N PHE A 334 16.28 5.91 -34.02
CA PHE A 334 15.56 4.76 -34.58
C PHE A 334 14.14 5.12 -35.00
N ALA A 335 13.87 6.40 -35.27
CA ALA A 335 12.55 6.86 -35.67
C ALA A 335 12.02 6.18 -36.93
N ASP A 336 12.93 5.84 -37.87
CA ASP A 336 12.59 5.20 -39.14
C ASP A 336 12.62 3.65 -39.09
N VAL A 337 12.90 3.06 -37.93
CA VAL A 337 12.92 1.59 -37.76
C VAL A 337 11.50 1.07 -37.82
N ARG A 338 11.30 0.00 -38.60
CA ARG A 338 9.97 -0.58 -38.85
C ARG A 338 9.22 -0.98 -37.59
N GLN A 339 9.92 -1.50 -36.57
CA GLN A 339 9.31 -1.97 -35.34
C GLN A 339 10.06 -1.44 -34.11
N GLN A 340 9.33 -0.78 -33.25
CA GLN A 340 9.76 -0.39 -31.90
C GLN A 340 8.94 -1.19 -30.91
N VAL A 341 9.57 -2.05 -30.10
CA VAL A 341 8.90 -3.03 -29.24
C VAL A 341 9.38 -2.92 -27.81
N LEU A 342 8.54 -3.30 -26.87
CA LEU A 342 8.89 -3.47 -25.46
C LEU A 342 8.04 -4.59 -24.83
N LEU A 343 8.53 -5.14 -23.72
CA LEU A 343 7.72 -5.92 -22.80
C LEU A 343 7.80 -5.24 -21.42
N THR A 344 6.71 -5.25 -20.72
CA THR A 344 6.60 -4.69 -19.37
C THR A 344 5.64 -5.51 -18.53
N ASP A 345 5.66 -5.30 -17.22
CA ASP A 345 4.71 -5.91 -16.31
C ASP A 345 3.28 -5.45 -16.62
N ALA A 346 2.30 -6.31 -16.35
CA ALA A 346 0.89 -6.05 -16.61
C ALA A 346 0.26 -5.09 -15.59
N GLU A 347 0.99 -4.02 -15.23
CA GLU A 347 0.50 -2.99 -14.33
C GLU A 347 -0.24 -1.87 -15.11
N PRO A 348 -1.44 -1.43 -14.66
CA PRO A 348 -2.19 -0.38 -15.35
C PRO A 348 -1.41 0.92 -15.57
N GLY A 349 -0.49 1.26 -14.64
CA GLY A 349 0.37 2.43 -14.75
C GLY A 349 1.40 2.33 -15.87
N GLN A 350 1.91 1.14 -16.15
CA GLN A 350 2.84 0.86 -17.25
C GLN A 350 2.13 1.01 -18.59
N ARG A 351 0.95 0.41 -18.73
CA ARG A 351 0.12 0.54 -19.93
C ARG A 351 -0.13 2.01 -20.27
N ALA A 352 -0.69 2.78 -19.32
CA ALA A 352 -1.01 4.20 -19.53
C ALA A 352 0.24 5.03 -19.89
N PHE A 353 1.40 4.71 -19.29
CA PHE A 353 2.65 5.39 -19.61
C PHE A 353 3.06 5.14 -21.06
N TYR A 354 3.11 3.88 -21.51
CA TYR A 354 3.56 3.57 -22.87
C TYR A 354 2.54 3.98 -23.94
N GLU A 355 1.23 3.87 -23.68
CA GLU A 355 0.19 4.41 -24.56
C GLU A 355 0.34 5.93 -24.73
N SER A 356 0.70 6.66 -23.68
CA SER A 356 0.97 8.11 -23.75
C SER A 356 2.20 8.47 -24.61
N LEU A 357 3.05 7.47 -24.90
CA LEU A 357 4.23 7.58 -25.78
C LEU A 357 3.95 7.09 -27.21
N GLY A 358 2.71 6.68 -27.51
CA GLY A 358 2.31 6.21 -28.83
C GLY A 358 2.47 4.70 -29.08
N PHE A 359 2.77 3.91 -28.02
CA PHE A 359 2.75 2.45 -28.14
C PHE A 359 1.33 1.93 -28.05
N THR A 360 1.07 0.81 -28.74
CA THR A 360 -0.19 0.08 -28.66
C THR A 360 0.08 -1.29 -28.04
N GLU A 361 -0.74 -1.71 -27.09
CA GLU A 361 -0.60 -3.03 -26.49
C GLU A 361 -0.86 -4.11 -27.54
N VAL A 362 -0.10 -5.21 -27.50
CA VAL A 362 -0.06 -6.22 -28.57
C VAL A 362 -1.45 -6.79 -28.93
N HIS A 363 -2.32 -6.97 -27.93
CA HIS A 363 -3.66 -7.51 -28.15
C HIS A 363 -4.66 -6.47 -28.74
N ASP A 364 -4.35 -5.19 -28.67
CA ASP A 364 -5.15 -4.11 -29.26
C ASP A 364 -4.64 -3.69 -30.65
N HIS A 365 -3.56 -4.35 -31.15
CA HIS A 365 -2.92 -4.00 -32.42
C HIS A 365 -3.65 -4.65 -33.61
N GLU A 366 -3.84 -3.87 -34.70
CA GLU A 366 -4.35 -4.36 -36.00
C GLU A 366 -3.23 -4.36 -37.07
N PRO A 367 -2.95 -5.48 -37.72
CA PRO A 367 -3.48 -6.84 -37.48
C PRO A 367 -3.08 -7.41 -36.12
N GLU A 368 -3.89 -8.36 -35.60
CA GLU A 368 -3.64 -8.99 -34.27
C GLU A 368 -2.23 -9.57 -34.20
N LEU A 369 -1.48 -9.19 -33.15
CA LEU A 369 -0.14 -9.67 -32.86
C LEU A 369 -0.15 -10.54 -31.59
N ARG A 370 0.84 -11.41 -31.45
CA ARG A 370 1.08 -12.23 -30.24
C ARG A 370 2.53 -12.14 -29.82
N SER A 371 2.74 -12.04 -28.52
CA SER A 371 4.06 -12.12 -27.92
C SER A 371 4.30 -13.49 -27.32
N PHE A 372 5.53 -14.03 -27.45
CA PHE A 372 5.97 -15.30 -26.88
C PHE A 372 7.28 -15.08 -26.16
N VAL A 373 7.37 -15.59 -24.92
CA VAL A 373 8.57 -15.52 -24.09
C VAL A 373 9.04 -16.93 -23.77
N ARG A 374 10.36 -17.17 -23.82
CA ARG A 374 11.01 -18.36 -23.28
C ARG A 374 11.98 -17.91 -22.21
N GLN A 375 11.81 -18.40 -21.00
CA GLN A 375 12.72 -18.19 -19.87
C GLN A 375 13.67 -19.36 -19.72
#